data_d67fd20c9559996ee00e6a27bb1d0c16
#
_entry.id   d67fd20c9559996ee00e6a27bb1d0c16
#
_cell.length_a   1.000
_cell.length_b   1.000
_cell.length_c   1.000
_cell.angle_alpha   90.00
_cell.angle_beta   90.00
_cell.angle_gamma   90.00
#
_symmetry.space_group_name_H-M   'P 1'
#
loop_
_entity.id
_entity.type
_entity.pdbx_description
1 polymer ?
#
loop_
_entity_poly.entity_id
_entity_poly.type
_entity_poly.pdbx_seq_one_letter_code
_entity_poly.pdbx_strand_id
1 'polypeptide(L)'
;SARTILMREGYYPVVNGYKGPFLDTWASKSSGHDMYRSGTHFSDIYRLFRFDRDLRMLMFRYFAAAEATLKTTCAYRFAQRNVGVREPYLDIERYSTKMSRTAAVLIDDIQKALGRGPYQGKRPKKRYLEHYVSNHDEVPVWVVMKYLSFCQASIFYHCLDESTRNEVCKSFGALYGQTHPDSHRFSPRELGLVYDRIKDFRNICAHDERLYCARVGKLCDIGFSDVMNDLALVLPYSEECEMRAKIASMLADLACDLPIDCWTTVARDMGMLPAKPTE
;
A
#
# COMPACT_ATOMS: atom_id res chain seq x y z
N SER A 1 -28.52 -18.72 0.69
CA SER A 1 -29.33 -17.92 -0.24
C SER A 1 -28.76 -16.51 -0.37
N ALA A 2 -29.11 -15.80 -1.46
CA ALA A 2 -28.69 -14.38 -1.66
C ALA A 2 -29.12 -13.50 -0.46
N ARG A 3 -30.30 -13.69 0.08
CA ARG A 3 -30.81 -12.97 1.25
C ARG A 3 -29.85 -13.10 2.46
N THR A 4 -29.39 -14.30 2.76
CA THR A 4 -28.49 -14.56 3.90
C THR A 4 -27.14 -13.85 3.71
N ILE A 5 -26.62 -13.84 2.48
CA ILE A 5 -25.37 -13.12 2.14
C ILE A 5 -25.57 -11.63 2.33
N LEU A 6 -26.63 -11.04 1.76
CA LEU A 6 -26.91 -9.62 1.85
C LEU A 6 -27.20 -9.14 3.28
N MET A 7 -27.74 -10.01 4.13
CA MET A 7 -27.90 -9.68 5.57
C MET A 7 -26.57 -9.59 6.32
N ARG A 8 -25.51 -10.30 5.88
CA ARG A 8 -24.18 -10.28 6.50
C ARG A 8 -23.27 -9.22 5.91
N GLU A 9 -23.24 -9.13 4.59
CA GLU A 9 -22.25 -8.33 3.84
C GLU A 9 -22.81 -6.96 3.41
N GLY A 10 -24.14 -6.79 3.43
CA GLY A 10 -24.80 -5.59 2.93
C GLY A 10 -25.05 -5.59 1.42
N TYR A 11 -26.14 -4.95 1.01
CA TYR A 11 -26.47 -4.81 -0.42
C TYR A 11 -25.48 -3.87 -1.15
N TYR A 12 -25.20 -2.72 -0.54
CA TYR A 12 -24.36 -1.71 -1.16
C TYR A 12 -22.93 -2.18 -1.44
N PRO A 13 -22.20 -2.77 -0.45
CA PRO A 13 -20.84 -3.26 -0.70
C PRO A 13 -20.78 -4.35 -1.76
N VAL A 14 -21.73 -5.31 -1.75
CA VAL A 14 -21.73 -6.45 -2.67
C VAL A 14 -22.26 -6.05 -4.04
N VAL A 15 -23.51 -5.61 -4.14
CA VAL A 15 -24.16 -5.41 -5.43
C VAL A 15 -23.67 -4.11 -6.09
N ASN A 16 -23.85 -2.97 -5.43
CA ASN A 16 -23.43 -1.70 -6.02
C ASN A 16 -21.92 -1.58 -6.20
N GLY A 17 -21.15 -2.23 -5.32
CA GLY A 17 -19.70 -2.26 -5.42
C GLY A 17 -19.18 -3.03 -6.63
N TYR A 18 -19.83 -4.13 -7.01
CA TYR A 18 -19.26 -5.09 -7.96
C TYR A 18 -20.11 -5.35 -9.20
N LYS A 19 -21.26 -4.68 -9.39
CA LYS A 19 -22.12 -4.84 -10.55
C LYS A 19 -21.51 -4.40 -11.88
N GLY A 20 -20.50 -3.50 -11.87
CA GLY A 20 -19.95 -2.86 -13.07
C GLY A 20 -19.67 -3.80 -14.24
N PRO A 21 -18.87 -4.87 -14.09
CA PRO A 21 -18.57 -5.81 -15.17
C PRO A 21 -19.78 -6.55 -15.74
N PHE A 22 -20.88 -6.61 -14.99
CA PHE A 22 -22.10 -7.35 -15.33
C PHE A 22 -23.19 -6.47 -15.96
N LEU A 23 -22.97 -5.17 -16.08
CA LEU A 23 -23.93 -4.26 -16.70
C LEU A 23 -23.75 -4.23 -18.22
N ASP A 24 -24.89 -4.21 -18.91
CA ASP A 24 -24.96 -3.76 -20.30
C ASP A 24 -24.90 -2.23 -20.31
N THR A 25 -23.75 -1.68 -20.67
CA THR A 25 -23.49 -0.25 -20.62
C THR A 25 -24.35 0.54 -21.60
N TRP A 26 -24.66 -0.05 -22.78
CA TRP A 26 -25.49 0.61 -23.78
C TRP A 26 -26.99 0.61 -23.35
N ALA A 27 -27.50 -0.55 -22.96
CA ALA A 27 -28.89 -0.66 -22.47
C ALA A 27 -29.11 0.19 -21.22
N SER A 28 -28.15 0.23 -20.29
CA SER A 28 -28.20 1.06 -19.07
C SER A 28 -28.25 2.54 -19.39
N LYS A 29 -27.42 3.02 -20.34
CA LYS A 29 -27.45 4.43 -20.78
C LYS A 29 -28.78 4.79 -21.46
N SER A 30 -29.33 3.89 -22.26
CA SER A 30 -30.58 4.12 -23.01
C SER A 30 -31.81 4.14 -22.11
N SER A 31 -31.83 3.30 -21.06
CA SER A 31 -32.98 3.20 -20.13
C SER A 31 -32.91 4.14 -18.94
N GLY A 32 -31.74 4.69 -18.63
CA GLY A 32 -31.50 5.49 -17.43
C GLY A 32 -31.44 4.66 -16.14
N HIS A 33 -31.41 3.32 -16.23
CA HIS A 33 -31.35 2.40 -15.11
C HIS A 33 -30.30 1.32 -15.35
N ASP A 34 -29.83 0.68 -14.26
CA ASP A 34 -28.90 -0.45 -14.37
C ASP A 34 -29.56 -1.63 -15.09
N MET A 35 -29.09 -1.92 -16.29
CA MET A 35 -29.50 -3.10 -17.06
C MET A 35 -28.39 -4.13 -17.03
N TYR A 36 -28.68 -5.31 -16.50
CA TYR A 36 -27.72 -6.40 -16.43
C TYR A 36 -27.66 -7.16 -17.77
N ARG A 37 -26.49 -7.68 -18.09
CA ARG A 37 -26.30 -8.59 -19.23
C ARG A 37 -27.16 -9.83 -19.04
N SER A 38 -27.67 -10.39 -20.14
CA SER A 38 -28.46 -11.61 -20.10
C SER A 38 -27.68 -12.75 -19.42
N GLY A 39 -28.35 -13.50 -18.55
CA GLY A 39 -27.75 -14.62 -17.82
C GLY A 39 -26.91 -14.21 -16.59
N THR A 40 -26.85 -12.93 -16.22
CA THR A 40 -26.19 -12.50 -14.99
C THR A 40 -26.98 -12.97 -13.76
N HIS A 41 -26.30 -13.63 -12.83
CA HIS A 41 -26.84 -14.05 -11.55
C HIS A 41 -26.16 -13.33 -10.37
N PHE A 42 -26.86 -13.23 -9.25
CA PHE A 42 -26.29 -12.69 -8.01
C PHE A 42 -25.02 -13.44 -7.58
N SER A 43 -24.95 -14.75 -7.85
CA SER A 43 -23.75 -15.57 -7.60
C SER A 43 -22.50 -15.03 -8.26
N ASP A 44 -22.63 -14.49 -9.46
CA ASP A 44 -21.48 -14.01 -10.26
C ASP A 44 -20.93 -12.71 -9.66
N ILE A 45 -21.80 -11.78 -9.27
CA ILE A 45 -21.45 -10.56 -8.57
C ILE A 45 -20.78 -10.90 -7.22
N TYR A 46 -21.35 -11.85 -6.48
CA TYR A 46 -20.80 -12.27 -5.19
C TYR A 46 -19.46 -13.00 -5.35
N ARG A 47 -19.26 -13.72 -6.44
CA ARG A 47 -17.99 -14.36 -6.75
C ARG A 47 -16.89 -13.34 -6.97
N LEU A 48 -17.16 -12.26 -7.74
CA LEU A 48 -16.21 -11.15 -7.92
C LEU A 48 -15.91 -10.43 -6.59
N PHE A 49 -16.93 -10.19 -5.77
CA PHE A 49 -16.75 -9.62 -4.43
C PHE A 49 -15.82 -10.47 -3.56
N ARG A 50 -16.01 -11.80 -3.57
CA ARG A 50 -15.16 -12.75 -2.84
C ARG A 50 -13.73 -12.75 -3.37
N PHE A 51 -13.57 -12.83 -4.69
CA PHE A 51 -12.27 -12.74 -5.34
C PHE A 51 -11.51 -11.48 -4.91
N ASP A 52 -12.14 -10.32 -4.97
CA ASP A 52 -11.48 -9.06 -4.61
C ASP A 52 -11.13 -8.98 -3.11
N ARG A 53 -11.96 -9.55 -2.23
CA ARG A 53 -11.64 -9.68 -0.81
C ARG A 53 -10.40 -10.56 -0.59
N ASP A 54 -10.34 -11.71 -1.25
CA ASP A 54 -9.20 -12.63 -1.13
C ASP A 54 -7.94 -12.00 -1.75
N LEU A 55 -8.08 -11.24 -2.85
CA LEU A 55 -7.00 -10.47 -3.45
C LEU A 55 -6.45 -9.41 -2.49
N ARG A 56 -7.32 -8.65 -1.79
CA ARG A 56 -6.88 -7.68 -0.77
C ARG A 56 -6.09 -8.35 0.36
N MET A 57 -6.55 -9.49 0.84
CA MET A 57 -5.85 -10.26 1.89
C MET A 57 -4.47 -10.74 1.42
N LEU A 58 -4.39 -11.24 0.20
CA LEU A 58 -3.11 -11.63 -0.41
C LEU A 58 -2.15 -10.44 -0.52
N MET A 59 -2.61 -9.34 -1.10
CA MET A 59 -1.79 -8.15 -1.34
C MET A 59 -1.34 -7.47 -0.05
N PHE A 60 -2.18 -7.51 1.00
CA PHE A 60 -1.84 -6.91 2.30
C PHE A 60 -0.58 -7.50 2.91
N ARG A 61 -0.32 -8.79 2.70
CA ARG A 61 0.94 -9.46 3.13
C ARG A 61 2.16 -8.78 2.48
N TYR A 62 2.12 -8.56 1.17
CA TYR A 62 3.25 -7.97 0.42
C TYR A 62 3.41 -6.48 0.72
N PHE A 63 2.33 -5.75 0.90
CA PHE A 63 2.39 -4.36 1.37
C PHE A 63 3.01 -4.25 2.76
N ALA A 64 2.72 -5.16 3.67
CA ALA A 64 3.31 -5.19 5.00
C ALA A 64 4.83 -5.48 4.95
N ALA A 65 5.27 -6.36 4.05
CA ALA A 65 6.70 -6.63 3.83
C ALA A 65 7.42 -5.39 3.27
N ALA A 66 6.85 -4.73 2.26
CA ALA A 66 7.39 -3.48 1.72
C ALA A 66 7.47 -2.36 2.78
N GLU A 67 6.41 -2.20 3.60
CA GLU A 67 6.41 -1.25 4.73
C GLU A 67 7.54 -1.53 5.72
N ALA A 68 7.75 -2.80 6.08
CA ALA A 68 8.80 -3.20 7.02
C ALA A 68 10.20 -2.88 6.47
N THR A 69 10.44 -3.15 5.18
CA THR A 69 11.70 -2.84 4.50
C THR A 69 12.00 -1.35 4.50
N LEU A 70 11.01 -0.50 4.18
CA LEU A 70 11.17 0.96 4.21
C LEU A 70 11.54 1.44 5.62
N LYS A 71 10.77 1.03 6.62
CA LYS A 71 10.98 1.41 8.02
C LYS A 71 12.37 1.03 8.51
N THR A 72 12.79 -0.21 8.24
CA THR A 72 14.10 -0.72 8.65
C THR A 72 15.23 0.03 7.96
N THR A 73 15.14 0.22 6.65
CA THR A 73 16.19 0.88 5.86
C THR A 73 16.32 2.36 6.24
N CYS A 74 15.19 3.07 6.38
CA CYS A 74 15.20 4.46 6.82
C CYS A 74 15.77 4.60 8.23
N ALA A 75 15.34 3.75 9.18
CA ALA A 75 15.85 3.77 10.55
C ALA A 75 17.37 3.55 10.60
N TYR A 76 17.86 2.55 9.87
CA TYR A 76 19.28 2.21 9.83
C TYR A 76 20.12 3.38 9.25
N ARG A 77 19.73 3.92 8.10
CA ARG A 77 20.51 5.00 7.46
C ARG A 77 20.42 6.32 8.23
N PHE A 78 19.28 6.61 8.82
CA PHE A 78 19.14 7.78 9.68
C PHE A 78 19.99 7.65 10.95
N ALA A 79 19.97 6.49 11.62
CA ALA A 79 20.80 6.23 12.80
C ALA A 79 22.31 6.33 12.46
N GLN A 80 22.73 5.71 11.34
CA GLN A 80 24.13 5.73 10.90
C GLN A 80 24.64 7.16 10.68
N ARG A 81 23.79 8.05 10.16
CA ARG A 81 24.16 9.44 9.92
C ARG A 81 24.18 10.31 11.19
N ASN A 82 23.51 9.88 12.23
CA ASN A 82 23.36 10.62 13.48
C ASN A 82 24.02 9.92 14.67
N VAL A 83 25.13 9.21 14.44
CA VAL A 83 25.87 8.53 15.50
C VAL A 83 26.28 9.52 16.58
N GLY A 84 26.04 9.20 17.86
CA GLY A 84 26.35 10.04 19.01
C GLY A 84 25.36 11.17 19.29
N VAL A 85 24.30 11.29 18.48
CA VAL A 85 23.21 12.26 18.73
C VAL A 85 22.04 11.54 19.39
N ARG A 86 21.65 12.03 20.58
CA ARG A 86 20.53 11.47 21.34
C ARG A 86 19.19 11.83 20.69
N GLU A 87 18.34 10.84 20.46
CA GLU A 87 16.99 10.99 19.88
C GLU A 87 16.94 11.95 18.68
N PRO A 88 17.82 11.78 17.65
CA PRO A 88 18.00 12.75 16.57
C PRO A 88 16.74 12.97 15.73
N TYR A 89 15.77 12.06 15.80
CA TYR A 89 14.47 12.16 15.11
C TYR A 89 13.55 13.22 15.74
N LEU A 90 13.90 13.78 16.90
CA LEU A 90 13.22 14.92 17.53
C LEU A 90 13.84 16.27 17.15
N ASP A 91 14.99 16.28 16.47
CA ASP A 91 15.70 17.47 16.07
C ASP A 91 15.34 17.87 14.63
N ILE A 92 14.70 19.03 14.46
CA ILE A 92 14.25 19.53 13.15
C ILE A 92 15.43 19.77 12.19
N GLU A 93 16.63 20.03 12.70
CA GLU A 93 17.82 20.25 11.87
C GLU A 93 18.34 19.00 11.18
N ARG A 94 17.86 17.80 11.59
CA ARG A 94 18.20 16.51 10.98
C ARG A 94 17.35 16.18 9.75
N TYR A 95 16.43 17.06 9.40
CA TYR A 95 15.53 16.89 8.27
C TYR A 95 15.80 17.94 7.17
N SER A 96 15.28 17.68 6.00
CA SER A 96 15.35 18.61 4.87
C SER A 96 14.65 19.93 5.19
N THR A 97 15.32 21.06 5.00
CA THR A 97 14.74 22.39 5.19
C THR A 97 13.52 22.63 4.31
N LYS A 98 13.46 22.02 3.11
CA LYS A 98 12.30 22.07 2.21
C LYS A 98 11.06 21.41 2.77
N MET A 99 11.22 20.48 3.73
CA MET A 99 10.16 19.71 4.36
C MET A 99 9.95 20.08 5.83
N SER A 100 10.51 21.20 6.30
CA SER A 100 10.53 21.57 7.73
C SER A 100 9.14 21.60 8.37
N ARG A 101 8.10 22.11 7.68
CA ARG A 101 6.72 22.12 8.18
C ARG A 101 6.17 20.70 8.38
N THR A 102 6.40 19.83 7.42
CA THR A 102 5.95 18.43 7.47
C THR A 102 6.73 17.66 8.54
N ALA A 103 8.05 17.89 8.63
CA ALA A 103 8.90 17.30 9.66
C ALA A 103 8.48 17.74 11.06
N ALA A 104 8.12 19.03 11.27
CA ALA A 104 7.64 19.53 12.54
C ALA A 104 6.36 18.81 13.01
N VAL A 105 5.41 18.55 12.12
CA VAL A 105 4.19 17.77 12.44
C VAL A 105 4.54 16.34 12.82
N LEU A 106 5.44 15.70 12.07
CA LEU A 106 5.89 14.34 12.38
C LEU A 106 6.62 14.27 13.73
N ILE A 107 7.49 15.24 14.03
CA ILE A 107 8.18 15.36 15.32
C ILE A 107 7.18 15.52 16.45
N ASP A 108 6.17 16.38 16.30
CA ASP A 108 5.11 16.58 17.32
C ASP A 108 4.35 15.27 17.60
N ASP A 109 3.99 14.52 16.56
CA ASP A 109 3.36 13.20 16.68
C ASP A 109 4.25 12.20 17.44
N ILE A 110 5.56 12.20 17.16
CA ILE A 110 6.54 11.34 17.85
C ILE A 110 6.69 11.79 19.31
N GLN A 111 6.86 13.08 19.57
CA GLN A 111 6.94 13.63 20.94
C GLN A 111 5.73 13.26 21.77
N LYS A 112 4.53 13.39 21.19
CA LYS A 112 3.27 12.99 21.82
C LYS A 112 3.21 11.49 22.11
N ALA A 113 3.77 10.67 21.22
CA ALA A 113 3.81 9.23 21.42
C ALA A 113 4.76 8.79 22.52
N LEU A 114 5.87 9.50 22.68
CA LEU A 114 6.92 9.22 23.67
C LEU A 114 6.73 9.95 25.02
N GLY A 115 5.82 10.91 25.12
CA GLY A 115 5.73 11.81 26.28
C GLY A 115 6.96 12.71 26.39
N ARG A 116 7.45 13.25 25.27
CA ARG A 116 8.61 14.17 25.20
C ARG A 116 8.17 15.60 24.89
N GLY A 117 9.10 16.54 25.01
CA GLY A 117 8.87 17.95 24.70
C GLY A 117 7.63 18.52 25.40
N PRO A 118 6.67 19.13 24.67
CA PRO A 118 5.44 19.70 25.24
C PRO A 118 4.55 18.67 25.95
N TYR A 119 4.81 17.38 25.73
CA TYR A 119 4.04 16.25 26.29
C TYR A 119 4.77 15.57 27.47
N GLN A 120 5.82 16.18 28.01
CA GLN A 120 6.56 15.63 29.12
C GLN A 120 5.65 15.30 30.32
N GLY A 121 5.85 14.13 30.90
CA GLY A 121 5.01 13.60 31.99
C GLY A 121 3.73 12.89 31.55
N LYS A 122 3.39 12.90 30.26
CA LYS A 122 2.34 12.05 29.72
C LYS A 122 2.85 10.62 29.48
N ARG A 123 1.98 9.65 29.75
CA ARG A 123 2.29 8.24 29.51
C ARG A 123 2.49 7.96 28.01
N PRO A 124 3.56 7.26 27.61
CA PRO A 124 3.76 6.85 26.22
C PRO A 124 2.59 6.00 25.67
N LYS A 125 2.26 6.22 24.39
CA LYS A 125 1.07 5.63 23.77
C LYS A 125 1.07 4.10 23.65
N LYS A 126 2.23 3.46 23.72
CA LYS A 126 2.37 2.01 23.58
C LYS A 126 3.27 1.46 24.68
N ARG A 127 2.93 0.25 25.19
CA ARG A 127 3.68 -0.39 26.28
C ARG A 127 5.17 -0.56 25.97
N TYR A 128 5.53 -0.89 24.73
CA TYR A 128 6.94 -1.03 24.36
C TYR A 128 7.67 0.33 24.32
N LEU A 129 7.00 1.44 23.93
CA LEU A 129 7.57 2.78 24.05
C LEU A 129 7.78 3.17 25.51
N GLU A 130 6.80 2.90 26.38
CA GLU A 130 6.89 3.11 27.82
C GLU A 130 8.09 2.36 28.41
N HIS A 131 8.31 1.12 28.00
CA HIS A 131 9.46 0.34 28.43
C HIS A 131 10.79 1.04 28.09
N TYR A 132 10.97 1.52 26.87
CA TYR A 132 12.20 2.23 26.46
C TYR A 132 12.34 3.57 27.18
N VAL A 133 11.28 4.35 27.28
CA VAL A 133 11.29 5.65 27.97
C VAL A 133 11.65 5.51 29.45
N SER A 134 11.22 4.43 30.11
CA SER A 134 11.41 4.22 31.56
C SER A 134 12.71 3.51 31.92
N ASN A 135 13.28 2.70 31.01
CA ASN A 135 14.40 1.81 31.34
C ASN A 135 15.68 2.09 30.52
N HIS A 136 15.65 3.04 29.60
CA HIS A 136 16.79 3.39 28.74
C HIS A 136 16.96 4.91 28.69
N ASP A 137 18.19 5.36 28.48
CA ASP A 137 18.52 6.79 28.37
C ASP A 137 17.88 7.45 27.15
N GLU A 138 17.69 6.66 26.06
CA GLU A 138 17.08 7.10 24.82
C GLU A 138 16.18 6.04 24.20
N VAL A 139 15.26 6.47 23.34
CA VAL A 139 14.45 5.58 22.51
C VAL A 139 15.08 5.48 21.13
N PRO A 140 15.59 4.32 20.71
CA PRO A 140 16.21 4.19 19.38
C PRO A 140 15.23 4.46 18.25
N VAL A 141 15.74 5.01 17.13
CA VAL A 141 14.89 5.34 15.95
C VAL A 141 14.13 4.14 15.39
N TRP A 142 14.69 2.92 15.42
CA TRP A 142 13.98 1.71 14.97
C TRP A 142 12.78 1.34 15.84
N VAL A 143 12.81 1.72 17.12
CA VAL A 143 11.65 1.56 18.02
C VAL A 143 10.56 2.56 17.69
N VAL A 144 10.95 3.81 17.39
CA VAL A 144 10.02 4.84 16.90
C VAL A 144 9.42 4.44 15.56
N MET A 145 10.22 3.95 14.62
CA MET A 145 9.73 3.48 13.31
C MET A 145 8.70 2.36 13.42
N LYS A 146 8.81 1.49 14.42
CA LYS A 146 7.78 0.47 14.70
C LYS A 146 6.44 1.11 15.11
N TYR A 147 6.46 2.26 15.77
CA TYR A 147 5.26 3.01 16.15
C TYR A 147 4.61 3.71 14.97
N LEU A 148 5.37 4.29 14.06
CA LEU A 148 4.85 5.04 12.93
C LEU A 148 3.95 4.18 12.05
N SER A 149 2.83 4.73 11.59
CA SER A 149 2.03 4.14 10.52
C SER A 149 2.80 4.13 9.20
N PHE A 150 2.33 3.41 8.20
CA PHE A 150 2.97 3.43 6.88
C PHE A 150 2.99 4.84 6.27
N CYS A 151 1.91 5.59 6.41
CA CYS A 151 1.85 6.98 5.97
C CYS A 151 2.93 7.83 6.64
N GLN A 152 3.08 7.73 7.97
CA GLN A 152 4.12 8.46 8.71
C GLN A 152 5.54 8.00 8.35
N ALA A 153 5.75 6.72 8.04
CA ALA A 153 7.04 6.21 7.58
C ALA A 153 7.40 6.73 6.17
N SER A 154 6.43 6.83 5.25
CA SER A 154 6.60 7.49 3.95
C SER A 154 6.92 8.98 4.13
N ILE A 155 6.19 9.68 5.01
CA ILE A 155 6.48 11.09 5.36
C ILE A 155 7.90 11.23 5.93
N PHE A 156 8.30 10.33 6.84
CA PHE A 156 9.66 10.32 7.39
C PHE A 156 10.71 10.24 6.27
N TYR A 157 10.56 9.31 5.31
CA TYR A 157 11.44 9.19 4.15
C TYR A 157 11.51 10.49 3.34
N HIS A 158 10.37 11.11 3.04
CA HIS A 158 10.32 12.38 2.30
C HIS A 158 10.95 13.55 3.05
N CYS A 159 10.89 13.53 4.39
CA CYS A 159 11.51 14.55 5.24
C CYS A 159 13.03 14.41 5.37
N LEU A 160 13.61 13.24 5.06
CA LEU A 160 15.06 13.07 5.11
C LEU A 160 15.78 14.03 4.13
N ASP A 161 16.99 14.45 4.47
CA ASP A 161 17.85 15.18 3.55
C ASP A 161 18.21 14.32 2.33
N GLU A 162 18.63 14.98 1.25
CA GLU A 162 18.91 14.31 -0.02
C GLU A 162 20.04 13.27 0.10
N SER A 163 21.07 13.55 0.89
CA SER A 163 22.17 12.63 1.12
C SER A 163 21.70 11.35 1.81
N THR A 164 20.89 11.47 2.86
CA THR A 164 20.32 10.32 3.58
C THR A 164 19.38 9.53 2.67
N ARG A 165 18.51 10.18 1.87
CA ARG A 165 17.68 9.50 0.88
C ARG A 165 18.49 8.74 -0.17
N ASN A 166 19.60 9.28 -0.62
CA ASN A 166 20.52 8.59 -1.54
C ASN A 166 21.11 7.32 -0.91
N GLU A 167 21.46 7.35 0.40
CA GLU A 167 21.93 6.15 1.10
C GLU A 167 20.81 5.11 1.29
N VAL A 168 19.59 5.55 1.53
CA VAL A 168 18.41 4.64 1.52
C VAL A 168 18.26 3.99 0.14
N CYS A 169 18.31 4.76 -0.95
CA CYS A 169 18.24 4.25 -2.32
C CYS A 169 19.34 3.24 -2.65
N LYS A 170 20.59 3.51 -2.22
CA LYS A 170 21.71 2.55 -2.36
C LYS A 170 21.41 1.23 -1.62
N SER A 171 20.79 1.31 -0.44
CA SER A 171 20.40 0.11 0.31
C SER A 171 19.36 -0.70 -0.45
N PHE A 172 18.35 -0.04 -1.02
CA PHE A 172 17.34 -0.73 -1.85
C PHE A 172 17.95 -1.35 -3.09
N GLY A 173 18.86 -0.65 -3.79
CA GLY A 173 19.60 -1.22 -4.93
C GLY A 173 20.43 -2.44 -4.55
N ALA A 174 21.06 -2.42 -3.37
CA ALA A 174 21.81 -3.56 -2.86
C ALA A 174 20.90 -4.75 -2.50
N LEU A 175 19.75 -4.50 -1.85
CA LEU A 175 18.76 -5.53 -1.52
C LEU A 175 18.17 -6.17 -2.79
N TYR A 176 17.84 -5.35 -3.79
CA TYR A 176 17.38 -5.81 -5.09
C TYR A 176 18.41 -6.73 -5.76
N GLY A 177 19.66 -6.26 -5.92
CA GLY A 177 20.73 -7.01 -6.58
C GLY A 177 21.16 -8.30 -5.85
N GLN A 178 20.78 -8.48 -4.57
CA GLN A 178 21.03 -9.74 -3.84
C GLN A 178 20.08 -10.86 -4.23
N THR A 179 18.90 -10.54 -4.74
CA THR A 179 17.83 -11.52 -4.96
C THR A 179 17.38 -11.59 -6.42
N HIS A 180 17.52 -10.50 -7.20
CA HIS A 180 17.11 -10.44 -8.60
C HIS A 180 18.28 -10.78 -9.54
N PRO A 181 17.98 -11.27 -10.76
CA PRO A 181 19.00 -11.63 -11.75
C PRO A 181 19.71 -10.41 -12.36
N ASP A 182 19.12 -9.23 -12.22
CA ASP A 182 19.61 -7.95 -12.72
C ASP A 182 19.89 -6.97 -11.59
N SER A 183 20.22 -5.73 -11.90
CA SER A 183 20.45 -4.67 -10.92
C SER A 183 19.52 -3.49 -11.18
N HIS A 184 19.07 -2.85 -10.11
CA HIS A 184 18.25 -1.63 -10.18
C HIS A 184 18.90 -0.51 -9.36
N ARG A 185 18.97 0.69 -9.93
CA ARG A 185 19.47 1.89 -9.26
C ARG A 185 18.31 2.85 -9.00
N PHE A 186 17.91 2.94 -7.75
CA PHE A 186 16.86 3.87 -7.34
C PHE A 186 17.36 5.31 -7.29
N SER A 187 16.53 6.23 -7.79
CA SER A 187 16.61 7.65 -7.43
C SER A 187 15.73 7.95 -6.22
N PRO A 188 16.03 8.99 -5.40
CA PRO A 188 15.18 9.39 -4.28
C PRO A 188 13.73 9.72 -4.69
N ARG A 189 13.54 10.28 -5.88
CA ARG A 189 12.20 10.58 -6.41
C ARG A 189 11.43 9.31 -6.77
N GLU A 190 12.09 8.39 -7.48
CA GLU A 190 11.50 7.12 -7.88
C GLU A 190 11.06 6.29 -6.67
N LEU A 191 11.98 6.07 -5.71
CA LEU A 191 11.68 5.31 -4.51
C LEU A 191 10.53 5.94 -3.71
N GLY A 192 10.50 7.27 -3.61
CA GLY A 192 9.38 7.99 -2.98
C GLY A 192 8.05 7.73 -3.67
N LEU A 193 8.00 7.81 -5.02
CA LEU A 193 6.79 7.54 -5.80
C LEU A 193 6.33 6.08 -5.68
N VAL A 194 7.26 5.13 -5.73
CA VAL A 194 6.98 3.69 -5.51
C VAL A 194 6.27 3.51 -4.16
N TYR A 195 6.83 4.05 -3.09
CA TYR A 195 6.25 3.90 -1.75
C TYR A 195 4.95 4.68 -1.54
N ASP A 196 4.78 5.82 -2.18
CA ASP A 196 3.50 6.56 -2.14
C ASP A 196 2.38 5.75 -2.79
N ARG A 197 2.63 5.11 -3.93
CA ARG A 197 1.66 4.22 -4.60
C ARG A 197 1.38 2.97 -3.79
N ILE A 198 2.40 2.28 -3.28
CA ILE A 198 2.24 1.11 -2.40
C ILE A 198 1.40 1.46 -1.17
N LYS A 199 1.67 2.61 -0.53
CA LYS A 199 0.90 3.12 0.63
C LYS A 199 -0.57 3.34 0.28
N ASP A 200 -0.85 3.96 -0.88
CA ASP A 200 -2.23 4.25 -1.30
C ASP A 200 -3.01 2.95 -1.54
N PHE A 201 -2.43 1.97 -2.25
CA PHE A 201 -3.06 0.66 -2.45
C PHE A 201 -3.19 -0.16 -1.16
N ARG A 202 -2.22 -0.05 -0.25
CA ARG A 202 -2.34 -0.67 1.09
C ARG A 202 -3.52 -0.09 1.86
N ASN A 203 -3.77 1.21 1.76
CA ASN A 203 -4.89 1.87 2.41
C ASN A 203 -6.23 1.40 1.82
N ILE A 204 -6.34 1.24 0.50
CA ILE A 204 -7.50 0.62 -0.17
C ILE A 204 -7.80 -0.75 0.45
N CYS A 205 -6.78 -1.60 0.61
CA CYS A 205 -6.94 -2.90 1.24
C CYS A 205 -7.39 -2.81 2.71
N ALA A 206 -6.84 -1.85 3.48
CA ALA A 206 -7.15 -1.68 4.90
C ALA A 206 -8.56 -1.12 5.16
N HIS A 207 -9.12 -0.37 4.21
CA HIS A 207 -10.45 0.25 4.31
C HIS A 207 -11.55 -0.55 3.59
N ASP A 208 -11.25 -1.79 3.17
CA ASP A 208 -12.20 -2.69 2.48
C ASP A 208 -12.75 -2.09 1.17
N GLU A 209 -11.95 -1.23 0.50
CA GLU A 209 -12.29 -0.69 -0.80
C GLU A 209 -11.98 -1.68 -1.92
N ARG A 210 -12.56 -1.47 -3.10
CA ARG A 210 -12.34 -2.35 -4.26
C ARG A 210 -10.92 -2.23 -4.77
N LEU A 211 -10.19 -3.34 -4.80
CA LEU A 211 -8.80 -3.37 -5.22
C LEU A 211 -8.63 -3.62 -6.72
N TYR A 212 -9.38 -4.58 -7.30
CA TYR A 212 -9.20 -5.02 -8.68
C TYR A 212 -9.30 -3.88 -9.72
N CYS A 213 -10.14 -2.90 -9.46
CA CYS A 213 -10.37 -1.75 -10.34
C CYS A 213 -9.89 -0.42 -9.74
N ALA A 214 -9.13 -0.47 -8.65
CA ALA A 214 -8.63 0.72 -7.99
C ALA A 214 -7.74 1.54 -8.92
N ARG A 215 -7.86 2.86 -8.80
CA ARG A 215 -6.98 3.82 -9.47
C ARG A 215 -6.55 4.87 -8.46
N VAL A 216 -5.25 5.12 -8.40
CA VAL A 216 -4.64 6.13 -7.53
C VAL A 216 -3.84 7.14 -8.35
N GLY A 217 -3.24 8.11 -7.66
CA GLY A 217 -2.52 9.21 -8.31
C GLY A 217 -3.43 10.39 -8.67
N LYS A 218 -2.82 11.53 -8.99
CA LYS A 218 -3.56 12.77 -9.29
C LYS A 218 -4.47 12.66 -10.51
N LEU A 219 -4.08 11.84 -11.50
CA LEU A 219 -4.82 11.60 -12.73
C LEU A 219 -5.64 10.31 -12.70
N CYS A 220 -5.65 9.60 -11.55
CA CYS A 220 -6.28 8.28 -11.42
C CYS A 220 -5.82 7.29 -12.51
N ASP A 221 -4.54 7.36 -12.88
CA ASP A 221 -3.92 6.60 -13.97
C ASP A 221 -3.16 5.35 -13.47
N ILE A 222 -2.83 5.29 -12.19
CA ILE A 222 -2.08 4.18 -11.58
C ILE A 222 -3.04 3.08 -11.15
N GLY A 223 -2.93 1.92 -11.75
CA GLY A 223 -3.78 0.75 -11.51
C GLY A 223 -3.10 -0.37 -10.73
N PHE A 224 -3.79 -1.50 -10.64
CA PHE A 224 -3.34 -2.66 -9.88
C PHE A 224 -2.03 -3.26 -10.46
N SER A 225 -1.90 -3.36 -11.78
CA SER A 225 -0.66 -3.84 -12.41
C SER A 225 0.54 -2.95 -12.11
N ASP A 226 0.34 -1.64 -11.97
CA ASP A 226 1.42 -0.70 -11.68
C ASP A 226 1.96 -0.93 -10.26
N VAL A 227 1.07 -1.10 -9.26
CA VAL A 227 1.51 -1.38 -7.89
C VAL A 227 2.14 -2.76 -7.75
N MET A 228 1.77 -3.75 -8.57
CA MET A 228 2.49 -5.03 -8.64
C MET A 228 3.94 -4.83 -9.11
N ASN A 229 4.15 -3.97 -10.11
CA ASN A 229 5.48 -3.64 -10.59
C ASN A 229 6.27 -2.83 -9.55
N ASP A 230 5.62 -1.92 -8.80
CA ASP A 230 6.24 -1.23 -7.68
C ASP A 230 6.69 -2.19 -6.57
N LEU A 231 5.85 -3.17 -6.23
CA LEU A 231 6.20 -4.21 -5.25
C LEU A 231 7.38 -5.07 -5.73
N ALA A 232 7.44 -5.40 -7.02
CA ALA A 232 8.56 -6.14 -7.60
C ALA A 232 9.91 -5.44 -7.40
N LEU A 233 9.93 -4.11 -7.35
CA LEU A 233 11.15 -3.33 -7.11
C LEU A 233 11.64 -3.39 -5.66
N VAL A 234 10.78 -3.69 -4.69
CA VAL A 234 11.10 -3.58 -3.25
C VAL A 234 10.98 -4.89 -2.46
N LEU A 235 10.43 -5.92 -3.08
CA LEU A 235 10.35 -7.28 -2.52
C LEU A 235 11.53 -8.15 -3.00
N PRO A 236 11.89 -9.21 -2.27
CA PRO A 236 12.77 -10.25 -2.80
C PRO A 236 12.16 -10.92 -4.04
N TYR A 237 12.99 -11.30 -5.00
CA TYR A 237 12.55 -11.94 -6.26
C TYR A 237 11.64 -13.16 -6.04
N SER A 238 11.93 -13.99 -5.05
CA SER A 238 11.10 -15.14 -4.69
C SER A 238 9.69 -14.74 -4.26
N GLU A 239 9.55 -13.65 -3.49
CA GLU A 239 8.24 -13.13 -3.05
C GLU A 239 7.48 -12.48 -4.20
N GLU A 240 8.17 -11.79 -5.12
CA GLU A 240 7.58 -11.28 -6.36
C GLU A 240 7.02 -12.43 -7.19
N CYS A 241 7.81 -13.48 -7.47
CA CYS A 241 7.36 -14.64 -8.23
C CYS A 241 6.16 -15.33 -7.56
N GLU A 242 6.20 -15.51 -6.25
CA GLU A 242 5.09 -16.07 -5.47
C GLU A 242 3.82 -15.23 -5.61
N MET A 243 3.94 -13.91 -5.47
CA MET A 243 2.84 -12.96 -5.59
C MET A 243 2.18 -13.08 -6.97
N ARG A 244 2.98 -12.99 -8.05
CA ARG A 244 2.48 -13.07 -9.43
C ARG A 244 1.82 -14.41 -9.72
N ALA A 245 2.42 -15.53 -9.28
CA ALA A 245 1.86 -16.86 -9.47
C ALA A 245 0.51 -17.03 -8.75
N LYS A 246 0.38 -16.55 -7.51
CA LYS A 246 -0.89 -16.60 -6.77
C LYS A 246 -1.98 -15.77 -7.40
N ILE A 247 -1.66 -14.56 -7.87
CA ILE A 247 -2.63 -13.70 -8.56
C ILE A 247 -3.07 -14.35 -9.87
N ALA A 248 -2.15 -14.93 -10.63
CA ALA A 248 -2.48 -15.66 -11.87
C ALA A 248 -3.40 -16.86 -11.61
N SER A 249 -3.14 -17.64 -10.55
CA SER A 249 -4.02 -18.74 -10.14
C SER A 249 -5.41 -18.25 -9.75
N MET A 250 -5.52 -17.18 -8.94
CA MET A 250 -6.80 -16.61 -8.55
C MET A 250 -7.61 -16.09 -9.75
N LEU A 251 -6.94 -15.51 -10.76
CA LEU A 251 -7.59 -15.05 -11.99
C LEU A 251 -8.03 -16.23 -12.86
N ALA A 252 -7.27 -17.32 -12.90
CA ALA A 252 -7.65 -18.54 -13.63
C ALA A 252 -8.89 -19.20 -12.99
N ASP A 253 -8.91 -19.28 -11.64
CA ASP A 253 -10.08 -19.80 -10.91
C ASP A 253 -11.32 -18.92 -11.15
N LEU A 254 -11.15 -17.59 -11.16
CA LEU A 254 -12.24 -16.66 -11.47
C LEU A 254 -12.76 -16.83 -12.92
N ALA A 255 -11.88 -17.15 -13.86
CA ALA A 255 -12.26 -17.40 -15.27
C ALA A 255 -13.17 -18.62 -15.43
N CYS A 256 -13.03 -19.62 -14.56
CA CYS A 256 -13.91 -20.79 -14.57
C CYS A 256 -15.31 -20.48 -14.03
N ASP A 257 -15.46 -19.43 -13.24
CA ASP A 257 -16.66 -19.10 -12.51
C ASP A 257 -17.50 -17.98 -13.12
N LEU A 258 -16.89 -17.11 -13.96
CA LEU A 258 -17.55 -15.95 -14.52
C LEU A 258 -17.76 -16.09 -16.04
N PRO A 259 -18.83 -15.46 -16.61
CA PRO A 259 -18.95 -15.28 -18.03
C PRO A 259 -17.69 -14.60 -18.61
N ILE A 260 -17.23 -15.07 -19.76
CA ILE A 260 -15.95 -14.64 -20.36
C ILE A 260 -15.84 -13.11 -20.54
N ASP A 261 -16.91 -12.44 -20.92
CA ASP A 261 -16.93 -10.99 -21.10
C ASP A 261 -16.76 -10.25 -19.77
N CYS A 262 -17.36 -10.76 -18.69
CA CYS A 262 -17.24 -10.21 -17.36
C CYS A 262 -15.81 -10.41 -16.83
N TRP A 263 -15.26 -11.62 -16.94
CA TRP A 263 -13.87 -11.90 -16.57
C TRP A 263 -12.88 -11.04 -17.35
N THR A 264 -13.06 -10.92 -18.68
CA THR A 264 -12.21 -10.09 -19.53
C THR A 264 -12.23 -8.62 -19.07
N THR A 265 -13.38 -8.11 -18.63
CA THR A 265 -13.49 -6.76 -18.08
C THR A 265 -12.69 -6.63 -16.79
N VAL A 266 -12.84 -7.57 -15.86
CA VAL A 266 -12.09 -7.60 -14.59
C VAL A 266 -10.58 -7.67 -14.84
N ALA A 267 -10.12 -8.60 -15.68
CA ALA A 267 -8.70 -8.76 -16.00
C ALA A 267 -8.10 -7.51 -16.67
N ARG A 268 -8.88 -6.81 -17.49
CA ARG A 268 -8.48 -5.52 -18.08
C ARG A 268 -8.43 -4.41 -17.04
N ASP A 269 -9.40 -4.31 -16.16
CA ASP A 269 -9.41 -3.33 -15.07
C ASP A 269 -8.22 -3.53 -14.13
N MET A 270 -7.76 -4.76 -13.94
CA MET A 270 -6.53 -5.07 -13.20
C MET A 270 -5.25 -4.74 -13.99
N GLY A 271 -5.34 -4.44 -15.29
CA GLY A 271 -4.17 -4.23 -16.15
C GLY A 271 -3.46 -5.54 -16.56
N MET A 272 -4.14 -6.70 -16.45
CA MET A 272 -3.61 -8.01 -16.82
C MET A 272 -3.87 -8.36 -18.30
N LEU A 273 -4.71 -7.60 -18.97
CA LEU A 273 -4.97 -7.66 -20.40
C LEU A 273 -4.78 -6.28 -21.04
N PRO A 274 -4.41 -6.21 -22.33
CA PRO A 274 -4.29 -4.94 -23.02
C PRO A 274 -5.62 -4.17 -23.00
N ALA A 275 -5.53 -2.84 -22.98
CA ALA A 275 -6.71 -1.99 -23.14
C ALA A 275 -7.46 -2.33 -24.43
N LYS A 276 -8.81 -2.16 -24.41
CA LYS A 276 -9.56 -2.27 -25.68
C LYS A 276 -8.98 -1.22 -26.65
N PRO A 277 -8.81 -1.59 -27.95
CA PRO A 277 -8.56 -0.57 -28.97
C PRO A 277 -9.67 0.51 -28.86
N THR A 278 -9.26 1.76 -28.80
CA THR A 278 -10.19 2.89 -28.94
C THR A 278 -10.75 2.85 -30.34
N GLU A 279 -12.06 2.56 -30.48
CA GLU A 279 -12.79 2.77 -31.73
C GLU A 279 -12.89 4.26 -32.06
#